data_8ca1669f80ee1e44663874998f9d108a
#
_entry.id   8ca1669f80ee1e44663874998f9d108a
#
_cell.length_a   1.000
_cell.length_b   1.000
_cell.length_c   1.000
_cell.angle_alpha   90.00
_cell.angle_beta   90.00
_cell.angle_gamma   90.00
#
_symmetry.space_group_name_H-M   'P 1'
#
loop_
_entity.id
_entity.type
_entity.pdbx_description
1 polymer ?
#
loop_
_entity_poly.entity_id
_entity_poly.type
_entity_poly.pdbx_seq_one_letter_code
_entity_poly.pdbx_strand_id
1 'polypeptide(L)'
;MTPKRGEVWLFDCGMAEKVRPVLILSVPFGEKDRVLVTVVFHTTSLRGSEYEIAVPVPFLKEGAFAAQSIATYTVTRGIRKLGTLTPEQFANVERAVFRWLGKAD
;
A
#
# COMPACT_ATOMS: atom_id res chain seq x y z
N MET A 1 10.52 -12.60 -7.10
CA MET A 1 10.85 -11.56 -6.12
C MET A 1 9.66 -11.28 -5.23
N THR A 2 9.87 -11.19 -3.92
CA THR A 2 8.77 -11.06 -2.97
C THR A 2 8.66 -9.62 -2.48
N PRO A 3 7.48 -8.98 -2.64
CA PRO A 3 7.26 -7.65 -2.08
C PRO A 3 7.41 -7.66 -0.56
N LYS A 4 8.08 -6.63 -0.03
CA LYS A 4 8.37 -6.51 1.40
C LYS A 4 7.70 -5.28 2.00
N ARG A 5 7.33 -5.40 3.27
CA ARG A 5 6.72 -4.31 4.04
C ARG A 5 7.51 -3.01 3.89
N GLY A 6 6.82 -1.94 3.56
CA GLY A 6 7.40 -0.63 3.33
C GLY A 6 7.77 -0.33 1.90
N GLU A 7 7.76 -1.33 1.05
CA GLU A 7 8.02 -1.14 -0.39
C GLU A 7 6.75 -0.73 -1.11
N VAL A 8 6.94 0.05 -2.16
CA VAL A 8 5.85 0.43 -3.06
C VAL A 8 6.03 -0.35 -4.35
N TRP A 9 4.99 -1.04 -4.75
CA TRP A 9 5.01 -1.92 -5.92
C TRP A 9 3.87 -1.56 -6.86
N LEU A 10 4.08 -1.89 -8.12
CA LEU A 10 3.02 -1.88 -9.11
C LEU A 10 2.34 -3.24 -9.04
N PHE A 11 1.02 -3.25 -8.81
CA PHE A 11 0.24 -4.48 -8.66
C PHE A 11 -0.85 -4.57 -9.69
N ASP A 12 -1.10 -5.80 -10.13
CA ASP A 12 -2.28 -6.12 -10.93
C ASP A 12 -3.44 -6.35 -9.96
N CYS A 13 -4.29 -5.34 -9.83
CA CYS A 13 -5.42 -5.38 -8.91
C CYS A 13 -6.67 -5.97 -9.54
N GLY A 14 -6.59 -6.36 -10.81
CA GLY A 14 -7.67 -7.03 -11.52
C GLY A 14 -8.81 -6.11 -11.92
N MET A 15 -9.60 -6.59 -12.88
CA MET A 15 -10.86 -5.97 -13.30
C MET A 15 -10.74 -4.45 -13.50
N ALA A 16 -11.67 -3.70 -12.90
CA ALA A 16 -11.74 -2.26 -13.07
C ALA A 16 -10.57 -1.52 -12.40
N GLU A 17 -9.99 -2.10 -11.36
CA GLU A 17 -8.86 -1.47 -10.67
C GLU A 17 -7.57 -1.56 -11.47
N LYS A 18 -7.43 -2.62 -12.24
CA LYS A 18 -6.29 -2.79 -13.15
C LYS A 18 -4.96 -2.70 -12.39
N VAL A 19 -3.98 -1.99 -12.99
CA VAL A 19 -2.63 -1.89 -12.45
C VAL A 19 -2.52 -0.60 -11.65
N ARG A 20 -2.07 -0.70 -10.40
CA ARG A 20 -1.97 0.46 -9.51
C ARG A 20 -0.74 0.37 -8.61
N PRO A 21 -0.18 1.53 -8.22
CA PRO A 21 0.84 1.54 -7.18
C PRO A 21 0.20 1.22 -5.83
N VAL A 22 0.87 0.38 -5.05
CA VAL A 22 0.41 -0.01 -3.71
C VAL A 22 1.59 -0.01 -2.74
N LEU A 23 1.29 0.28 -1.48
CA LEU A 23 2.26 0.17 -0.40
C LEU A 23 2.05 -1.17 0.30
N ILE A 24 3.12 -1.93 0.48
CA ILE A 24 3.06 -3.22 1.15
C ILE A 24 3.00 -2.99 2.66
N LEU A 25 1.92 -3.40 3.29
CA LEU A 25 1.69 -3.23 4.72
C LEU A 25 2.10 -4.45 5.53
N SER A 26 1.91 -5.63 4.99
CA SER A 26 2.05 -6.86 5.76
C SER A 26 3.50 -7.27 5.92
N VAL A 27 3.74 -8.01 7.01
CA VAL A 27 5.03 -8.65 7.24
C VAL A 27 5.19 -9.82 6.26
N PRO A 28 6.40 -10.29 6.05
CA PRO A 28 6.60 -11.46 5.17
C PRO A 28 5.84 -12.68 5.68
N PHE A 29 5.27 -13.43 4.76
CA PHE A 29 4.61 -14.69 5.11
C PHE A 29 5.66 -15.75 5.42
N GLY A 30 5.30 -16.67 6.32
CA GLY A 30 6.13 -17.81 6.67
C GLY A 30 5.75 -19.05 5.88
N GLU A 31 6.45 -20.13 6.20
CA GLU A 31 6.33 -21.37 5.44
C GLU A 31 4.91 -21.95 5.49
N LYS A 32 4.22 -21.77 6.62
CA LYS A 32 2.87 -22.33 6.80
C LYS A 32 1.77 -21.33 6.46
N ASP A 33 2.14 -20.12 6.10
CA ASP A 33 1.16 -19.07 5.82
C ASP A 33 0.70 -19.13 4.37
N ARG A 34 -0.43 -18.49 4.11
CA ARG A 34 -0.85 -18.27 2.72
C ARG A 34 0.12 -17.28 2.07
N VAL A 35 0.31 -17.43 0.78
CA VAL A 35 1.27 -16.62 0.01
C VAL A 35 0.59 -15.31 -0.38
N LEU A 36 0.34 -14.46 0.63
CA LEU A 36 -0.46 -13.25 0.48
C LEU A 36 0.29 -12.03 0.97
N VAL A 37 -0.10 -10.88 0.42
CA VAL A 37 0.34 -9.57 0.92
C VAL A 37 -0.87 -8.68 1.09
N THR A 38 -0.85 -7.83 2.12
CA THR A 38 -1.87 -6.81 2.33
C THR A 38 -1.28 -5.47 1.96
N VAL A 39 -2.03 -4.72 1.16
CA VAL A 39 -1.54 -3.49 0.55
C VAL A 39 -2.52 -2.36 0.78
N VAL A 40 -2.04 -1.12 0.64
CA VAL A 40 -2.88 0.07 0.59
C VAL A 40 -2.65 0.76 -0.76
N PHE A 41 -3.74 1.18 -1.40
CA PHE A 41 -3.69 1.75 -2.74
C PHE A 41 -3.23 3.20 -2.72
N HIS A 42 -2.44 3.57 -3.73
CA HIS A 42 -2.16 4.96 -4.04
C HIS A 42 -3.18 5.46 -5.05
N THR A 43 -3.66 6.69 -4.87
CA THR A 43 -4.64 7.29 -5.77
C THR A 43 -4.23 8.70 -6.13
N THR A 44 -4.56 9.10 -7.37
CA THR A 44 -4.43 10.49 -7.82
C THR A 44 -5.77 11.21 -7.77
N SER A 45 -6.85 10.49 -7.44
CA SER A 45 -8.20 11.05 -7.37
C SER A 45 -8.53 11.37 -5.91
N LEU A 46 -8.19 12.58 -5.48
CA LEU A 46 -8.29 12.98 -4.08
C LEU A 46 -9.67 13.51 -3.74
N ARG A 47 -10.13 13.22 -2.53
CA ARG A 47 -11.42 13.68 -2.00
C ARG A 47 -11.26 14.63 -0.83
N GLY A 48 -10.03 14.80 -0.32
CA GLY A 48 -9.77 15.63 0.84
C GLY A 48 -10.07 14.93 2.17
N SER A 49 -10.09 13.59 2.15
CA SER A 49 -10.32 12.80 3.37
C SER A 49 -9.08 12.80 4.26
N GLU A 50 -9.30 12.75 5.58
CA GLU A 50 -8.20 12.61 6.54
C GLU A 50 -7.46 11.29 6.39
N TYR A 51 -8.04 10.33 5.66
CA TYR A 51 -7.42 9.03 5.41
C TYR A 51 -6.60 9.00 4.12
N GLU A 52 -6.46 10.14 3.46
CA GLU A 52 -5.59 10.27 2.29
C GLU A 52 -4.28 10.90 2.73
N ILE A 53 -3.20 10.11 2.69
CA ILE A 53 -1.90 10.53 3.20
C ILE A 53 -0.97 10.80 2.02
N ALA A 54 -0.65 12.06 1.81
CA ALA A 54 0.28 12.46 0.75
C ALA A 54 1.71 12.09 1.15
N VAL A 55 2.39 11.41 0.23
CA VAL A 55 3.79 11.04 0.42
C VAL A 55 4.52 11.39 -0.88
N PRO A 56 5.04 12.62 -0.98
CA PRO A 56 5.74 13.05 -2.21
C PRO A 56 7.04 12.28 -2.35
N VAL A 57 7.12 11.48 -3.40
CA VAL A 57 8.33 10.72 -3.74
C VAL A 57 8.49 10.73 -5.26
N PRO A 58 9.73 10.64 -5.76
CA PRO A 58 9.96 10.79 -7.21
C PRO A 58 9.38 9.65 -8.05
N PHE A 59 9.11 8.49 -7.45
CA PHE A 59 8.63 7.33 -8.20
C PHE A 59 7.09 7.21 -8.23
N LEU A 60 6.37 8.21 -7.71
CA LEU A 60 4.90 8.23 -7.75
C LEU A 60 4.42 9.56 -8.30
N LYS A 61 3.30 9.53 -9.01
CA LYS A 61 2.60 10.74 -9.38
C LYS A 61 2.07 11.43 -8.14
N GLU A 62 1.80 12.72 -8.23
CA GLU A 62 1.19 13.46 -7.15
C GLU A 62 -0.16 12.83 -6.79
N GLY A 63 -0.36 12.59 -5.50
CA GLY A 63 -1.57 11.94 -5.01
C GLY A 63 -1.41 11.57 -3.56
N ALA A 64 -2.05 10.48 -3.14
CA ALA A 64 -2.00 10.04 -1.75
C ALA A 64 -2.23 8.54 -1.63
N PHE A 65 -1.78 7.98 -0.52
CA PHE A 65 -2.17 6.63 -0.14
C PHE A 65 -3.54 6.73 0.55
N ALA A 66 -4.50 5.96 0.05
CA ALA A 66 -5.87 5.96 0.56
C ALA A 66 -5.98 4.88 1.63
N ALA A 67 -5.88 5.29 2.89
CA ALA A 67 -5.85 4.36 4.02
C ALA A 67 -7.13 3.53 4.14
N GLN A 68 -8.23 3.99 3.54
CA GLN A 68 -9.47 3.22 3.48
C GLN A 68 -9.44 2.12 2.43
N SER A 69 -8.50 2.19 1.50
CA SER A 69 -8.44 1.27 0.35
C SER A 69 -7.32 0.27 0.59
N ILE A 70 -7.60 -0.70 1.45
CA ILE A 70 -6.68 -1.80 1.72
C ILE A 70 -7.24 -3.08 1.13
N ALA A 71 -6.35 -3.96 0.70
CA ALA A 71 -6.76 -5.21 0.08
C ALA A 71 -5.67 -6.25 0.28
N THR A 72 -6.03 -7.52 0.15
CA THR A 72 -5.08 -8.63 0.27
C THR A 72 -5.08 -9.40 -1.04
N TYR A 73 -3.90 -9.61 -1.60
CA TYR A 73 -3.72 -10.29 -2.88
C TYR A 73 -2.68 -11.38 -2.76
N THR A 74 -2.72 -12.33 -3.69
CA THR A 74 -1.60 -13.25 -3.83
C THR A 74 -0.37 -12.46 -4.25
N VAL A 75 0.78 -12.85 -3.74
CA VAL A 75 2.04 -12.14 -4.00
C VAL A 75 2.38 -12.09 -5.48
N THR A 76 1.87 -13.05 -6.26
CA THR A 76 2.12 -13.14 -7.69
C THR A 76 1.47 -12.00 -8.49
N ARG A 77 0.58 -11.22 -7.86
CA ARG A 77 0.01 -10.04 -8.50
C ARG A 77 0.99 -8.86 -8.58
N GLY A 78 2.10 -8.94 -7.87
CA GLY A 78 3.14 -7.92 -7.96
C GLY A 78 3.83 -7.93 -9.31
N ILE A 79 3.92 -6.76 -9.95
CA ILE A 79 4.54 -6.63 -11.27
C ILE A 79 5.99 -6.21 -11.14
N ARG A 80 6.24 -5.11 -10.41
CA ARG A 80 7.60 -4.64 -10.15
C ARG A 80 7.62 -3.66 -9.01
N LYS A 81 8.77 -3.58 -8.36
CA LYS A 81 9.01 -2.62 -7.28
C LYS A 81 9.23 -1.24 -7.86
N LEU A 82 8.59 -0.24 -7.27
CA LEU A 82 8.76 1.17 -7.66
C LEU A 82 9.75 1.90 -6.76
N GLY A 83 9.76 1.56 -5.47
CA GLY A 83 10.63 2.22 -4.51
C GLY A 83 10.32 1.75 -3.10
N THR A 84 10.89 2.45 -2.13
CA THR A 84 10.72 2.14 -0.71
C THR A 84 10.45 3.43 0.05
N LEU A 85 9.45 3.44 0.92
CA LEU A 85 9.20 4.58 1.80
C LEU A 85 10.20 4.58 2.95
N THR A 86 10.51 5.76 3.45
CA THR A 86 11.26 5.87 4.70
C THR A 86 10.40 5.35 5.84
N PRO A 87 11.01 4.94 6.97
CA PRO A 87 10.22 4.52 8.13
C PRO A 87 9.20 5.55 8.58
N GLU A 88 9.55 6.84 8.51
CA GLU A 88 8.64 7.92 8.90
C GLU A 88 7.46 8.04 7.94
N GLN A 89 7.74 7.98 6.63
CA GLN A 89 6.68 8.01 5.62
C GLN A 89 5.73 6.83 5.79
N PHE A 90 6.31 5.65 5.99
CA PHE A 90 5.53 4.45 6.19
C PHE A 90 4.64 4.56 7.42
N ALA A 91 5.20 5.04 8.54
CA ALA A 91 4.47 5.18 9.79
C ALA A 91 3.27 6.10 9.66
N ASN A 92 3.39 7.16 8.86
CA ASN A 92 2.27 8.09 8.66
C ASN A 92 1.09 7.40 7.96
N VAL A 93 1.38 6.58 6.96
CA VAL A 93 0.33 5.84 6.26
C VAL A 93 -0.25 4.77 7.18
N GLU A 94 0.59 4.04 7.88
CA GLU A 94 0.16 2.97 8.76
C GLU A 94 -0.76 3.50 9.87
N ARG A 95 -0.43 4.64 10.46
CA ARG A 95 -1.28 5.25 11.50
C ARG A 95 -2.67 5.55 10.96
N ALA A 96 -2.76 6.04 9.73
CA ALA A 96 -4.06 6.32 9.13
C ALA A 96 -4.86 5.05 8.90
N VAL A 97 -4.17 3.96 8.49
CA VAL A 97 -4.82 2.65 8.35
C VAL A 97 -5.37 2.18 9.69
N PHE A 98 -4.57 2.28 10.74
CA PHE A 98 -5.02 1.87 12.09
C PHE A 98 -6.21 2.70 12.56
N ARG A 99 -6.20 4.02 12.33
CA ARG A 99 -7.36 4.86 12.67
C ARG A 99 -8.61 4.38 11.92
N TRP A 100 -8.45 4.10 10.63
CA TRP A 100 -9.57 3.60 9.84
C TRP A 100 -10.10 2.28 10.38
N LEU A 101 -9.21 1.42 10.86
CA LEU A 101 -9.60 0.13 11.42
C LEU A 101 -10.07 0.21 12.86
N GLY A 102 -10.11 1.43 13.42
CA GLY A 102 -10.63 1.63 14.77
C GLY A 102 -9.60 1.45 15.87
N LYS A 103 -8.33 1.34 15.54
CA LYS A 103 -7.27 1.21 16.55
C LYS A 103 -6.58 2.55 16.70
N ALA A 104 -6.84 3.22 17.82
CA ALA A 104 -6.18 4.49 18.14
C ALA A 104 -4.79 4.24 18.72
N ASP A 105 -3.89 5.18 18.49
CA ASP A 105 -2.55 5.13 19.07
C ASP A 105 -2.58 5.47 20.55
#